data_57341f46edb6050efb882c0e3912efdd
#
_entry.id   57341f46edb6050efb882c0e3912efdd
#
_cell.length_a   1.000
_cell.length_b   1.000
_cell.length_c   1.000
_cell.angle_alpha   90.00
_cell.angle_beta   90.00
_cell.angle_gamma   90.00
#
_symmetry.space_group_name_H-M   'P 1'
#
loop_
_entity.id
_entity.type
_entity.pdbx_description
1 polymer ?
#
loop_
_entity_poly.entity_id
_entity_poly.type
_entity_poly.pdbx_seq_one_letter_code
_entity_poly.pdbx_strand_id
1 'polypeptide(L)'
;MIQRFHVFALLVSAVIGGASSLPAQSSPAHVAWVAEALKQMQTIKPGMTRATLLTVFTTEGGLSTGLQRRYVSRECPYFKVDVEFQAAGRPSRDSDGRVTLVEDSRDIILKISRPYLQFSILD
;
A
#
# COMPACT_ATOMS: atom_id res chain seq x y z
N MET A 1 13.23 -34.98 77.02
CA MET A 1 14.04 -34.03 76.24
C MET A 1 13.36 -33.79 74.94
N ILE A 2 12.79 -32.62 74.78
CA ILE A 2 12.08 -32.26 73.52
C ILE A 2 12.99 -31.31 72.73
N GLN A 3 13.47 -31.78 71.63
CA GLN A 3 14.33 -30.99 70.72
C GLN A 3 13.46 -30.27 69.76
N ARG A 4 13.42 -28.96 69.90
CA ARG A 4 12.68 -28.09 68.97
C ARG A 4 13.52 -27.85 67.74
N PHE A 5 13.09 -28.40 66.60
CA PHE A 5 13.64 -28.04 65.32
C PHE A 5 12.97 -26.74 64.80
N HIS A 6 13.76 -25.69 64.73
CA HIS A 6 13.35 -24.47 64.08
C HIS A 6 13.58 -24.65 62.58
N VAL A 7 12.50 -24.75 61.83
CA VAL A 7 12.54 -24.70 60.36
C VAL A 7 12.62 -23.25 60.00
N PHE A 8 13.77 -22.82 59.52
CA PHE A 8 13.93 -21.53 58.83
C PHE A 8 13.38 -21.66 57.45
N ALA A 9 12.21 -21.08 57.21
CA ALA A 9 11.68 -20.88 55.86
C ALA A 9 12.43 -19.73 55.22
N LEU A 10 13.31 -20.02 54.30
CA LEU A 10 13.92 -19.03 53.39
C LEU A 10 12.91 -18.61 52.34
N LEU A 11 12.33 -17.43 52.54
CA LEU A 11 11.56 -16.75 51.49
C LEU A 11 12.53 -16.22 50.44
N VAL A 12 12.64 -16.94 49.33
CA VAL A 12 13.32 -16.43 48.15
C VAL A 12 12.32 -15.52 47.40
N SER A 13 12.47 -14.22 47.62
CA SER A 13 11.77 -13.24 46.83
C SER A 13 12.44 -13.16 45.46
N ALA A 14 11.86 -13.84 44.46
CA ALA A 14 12.24 -13.65 43.07
C ALA A 14 11.70 -12.32 42.61
N VAL A 15 12.54 -11.30 42.56
CA VAL A 15 12.24 -10.04 41.91
C VAL A 15 12.37 -10.30 40.39
N ILE A 16 11.25 -10.54 39.73
CA ILE A 16 11.21 -10.54 38.26
C ILE A 16 11.11 -9.09 37.83
N GLY A 17 12.24 -8.41 37.78
CA GLY A 17 12.39 -7.12 37.18
C GLY A 17 12.80 -7.31 35.71
N GLY A 18 11.84 -7.40 34.81
CA GLY A 18 12.08 -7.52 33.39
C GLY A 18 11.00 -6.80 32.60
N ALA A 19 11.00 -5.47 32.63
CA ALA A 19 10.30 -4.70 31.60
C ALA A 19 11.12 -4.75 30.34
N SER A 20 11.01 -5.83 29.56
CA SER A 20 11.50 -5.87 28.19
C SER A 20 10.56 -5.00 27.38
N SER A 21 10.96 -3.77 27.09
CA SER A 21 10.32 -2.97 26.06
C SER A 21 10.57 -3.67 24.74
N LEU A 22 9.62 -4.49 24.31
CA LEU A 22 9.62 -5.05 22.95
C LEU A 22 9.55 -3.90 21.97
N PRO A 23 10.37 -3.90 20.88
CA PRO A 23 10.21 -2.93 19.84
C PRO A 23 8.76 -2.99 19.35
N ALA A 24 8.18 -1.80 19.04
CA ALA A 24 6.84 -1.70 18.53
C ALA A 24 6.70 -2.58 17.28
N GLN A 25 6.08 -3.74 17.42
CA GLN A 25 5.76 -4.61 16.32
C GLN A 25 4.43 -4.16 15.73
N SER A 26 4.35 -4.12 14.39
CA SER A 26 3.08 -3.91 13.71
C SER A 26 2.06 -4.92 14.22
N SER A 27 0.84 -4.45 14.55
CA SER A 27 -0.21 -5.35 14.99
C SER A 27 -0.53 -6.38 13.90
N PRO A 28 -0.94 -7.61 14.23
CA PRO A 28 -1.36 -8.59 13.23
C PRO A 28 -2.46 -8.08 12.31
N ALA A 29 -3.37 -7.25 12.81
CA ALA A 29 -4.42 -6.61 12.01
C ALA A 29 -3.84 -5.64 10.96
N HIS A 30 -2.80 -4.88 11.31
CA HIS A 30 -2.12 -3.99 10.38
C HIS A 30 -1.40 -4.76 9.27
N VAL A 31 -0.72 -5.83 9.62
CA VAL A 31 -0.04 -6.71 8.65
C VAL A 31 -1.06 -7.34 7.69
N ALA A 32 -2.18 -7.82 8.20
CA ALA A 32 -3.25 -8.39 7.38
C ALA A 32 -3.85 -7.36 6.42
N TRP A 33 -4.04 -6.13 6.86
CA TRP A 33 -4.53 -5.04 6.03
C TRP A 33 -3.57 -4.72 4.88
N VAL A 34 -2.27 -4.59 5.15
CA VAL A 34 -1.25 -4.37 4.13
C VAL A 34 -1.20 -5.52 3.14
N ALA A 35 -1.24 -6.76 3.62
CA ALA A 35 -1.24 -7.94 2.78
C ALA A 35 -2.46 -8.00 1.84
N GLU A 36 -3.64 -7.64 2.34
CA GLU A 36 -4.86 -7.57 1.53
C GLU A 36 -4.77 -6.47 0.47
N ALA A 37 -4.26 -5.29 0.83
CA ALA A 37 -4.04 -4.20 -0.12
C ALA A 37 -3.10 -4.63 -1.25
N LEU A 38 -1.99 -5.28 -0.93
CA LEU A 38 -1.04 -5.82 -1.93
C LEU A 38 -1.70 -6.87 -2.84
N LYS A 39 -2.48 -7.76 -2.26
CA LYS A 39 -3.22 -8.78 -3.01
C LYS A 39 -4.19 -8.16 -4.00
N GLN A 40 -4.95 -7.15 -3.59
CA GLN A 40 -5.88 -6.42 -4.47
C GLN A 40 -5.14 -5.72 -5.61
N MET A 41 -4.04 -5.04 -5.32
CA MET A 41 -3.22 -4.37 -6.34
C MET A 41 -2.69 -5.35 -7.38
N GLN A 42 -2.30 -6.55 -6.98
CA GLN A 42 -1.78 -7.59 -7.86
C GLN A 42 -2.83 -8.24 -8.77
N THR A 43 -4.12 -7.99 -8.52
CA THR A 43 -5.18 -8.44 -9.43
C THR A 43 -5.23 -7.64 -10.74
N ILE A 44 -4.66 -6.44 -10.74
CA ILE A 44 -4.62 -5.56 -11.92
C ILE A 44 -3.40 -5.91 -12.78
N LYS A 45 -3.67 -6.25 -14.03
CA LYS A 45 -2.66 -6.79 -14.97
C LYS A 45 -2.74 -6.10 -16.32
N PRO A 46 -1.67 -6.14 -17.12
CA PRO A 46 -1.72 -5.73 -18.52
C PRO A 46 -2.87 -6.42 -19.28
N GLY A 47 -3.48 -5.68 -20.19
CA GLY A 47 -4.66 -6.11 -20.93
C GLY A 47 -6.00 -5.75 -20.28
N MET A 48 -6.01 -5.37 -19.01
CA MET A 48 -7.19 -4.85 -18.33
C MET A 48 -7.43 -3.38 -18.71
N THR A 49 -8.64 -2.90 -18.48
CA THR A 49 -9.04 -1.52 -18.80
C THR A 49 -8.72 -0.56 -17.66
N ARG A 50 -8.66 0.73 -18.02
CA ARG A 50 -8.57 1.82 -17.02
C ARG A 50 -9.75 1.78 -16.04
N ALA A 51 -10.95 1.47 -16.48
CA ALA A 51 -12.11 1.31 -15.60
C ALA A 51 -11.88 0.25 -14.54
N THR A 52 -11.32 -0.90 -14.91
CA THR A 52 -10.99 -1.98 -13.96
C THR A 52 -9.90 -1.53 -12.97
N LEU A 53 -8.85 -0.86 -13.46
CA LEU A 53 -7.80 -0.30 -12.61
C LEU A 53 -8.36 0.65 -11.55
N LEU A 54 -9.30 1.50 -11.91
CA LEU A 54 -9.90 2.49 -11.00
C LEU A 54 -10.78 1.86 -9.90
N THR A 55 -11.08 0.58 -9.96
CA THR A 55 -11.74 -0.14 -8.85
C THR A 55 -10.80 -0.39 -7.68
N VAL A 56 -9.50 -0.49 -7.95
CA VAL A 56 -8.46 -0.79 -6.93
C VAL A 56 -7.61 0.44 -6.64
N PHE A 57 -7.41 1.29 -7.62
CA PHE A 57 -6.56 2.47 -7.54
C PHE A 57 -7.34 3.77 -7.72
N THR A 58 -6.77 4.85 -7.26
CA THR A 58 -7.18 6.21 -7.57
C THR A 58 -6.01 6.98 -8.18
N THR A 59 -6.32 8.05 -8.90
CA THR A 59 -5.29 8.90 -9.51
C THR A 59 -4.52 9.66 -8.45
N GLU A 60 -3.20 9.75 -8.61
CA GLU A 60 -2.39 10.69 -7.86
C GLU A 60 -2.32 12.02 -8.62
N GLY A 61 -2.32 13.14 -7.87
CA GLY A 61 -2.03 14.44 -8.44
C GLY A 61 -0.58 14.54 -8.91
N GLY A 62 -0.30 15.49 -9.79
CA GLY A 62 1.04 15.74 -10.32
C GLY A 62 1.12 15.67 -11.85
N LEU A 63 2.34 15.78 -12.36
CA LEU A 63 2.60 15.72 -13.79
C LEU A 63 2.34 14.32 -14.33
N SER A 64 1.39 14.20 -15.21
CA SER A 64 1.05 12.96 -15.89
C SER A 64 0.57 13.25 -17.30
N THR A 65 0.75 12.29 -18.18
CA THR A 65 0.11 12.30 -19.49
C THR A 65 -1.10 11.37 -19.47
N GLY A 66 -2.01 11.49 -20.43
CA GLY A 66 -3.16 10.59 -20.53
C GLY A 66 -2.79 9.11 -20.69
N LEU A 67 -1.56 8.83 -21.15
CA LEU A 67 -1.06 7.47 -21.40
C LEU A 67 -0.09 6.95 -20.35
N GLN A 68 0.48 7.84 -19.52
CA GLN A 68 1.40 7.46 -18.45
C GLN A 68 1.01 8.19 -17.18
N ARG A 69 0.66 7.43 -16.15
CA ARG A 69 0.18 8.03 -14.94
C ARG A 69 0.51 7.18 -13.71
N ARG A 70 0.71 7.87 -12.61
CA ARG A 70 0.84 7.26 -11.29
C ARG A 70 -0.52 7.11 -10.65
N TYR A 71 -0.73 5.98 -10.02
CA TYR A 71 -1.93 5.65 -9.26
C TYR A 71 -1.58 5.24 -7.85
N VAL A 72 -2.52 5.46 -6.94
CA VAL A 72 -2.41 5.17 -5.52
C VAL A 72 -3.44 4.12 -5.17
N SER A 73 -3.05 3.14 -4.35
CA SER A 73 -4.00 2.16 -3.83
C SER A 73 -5.11 2.85 -3.03
N ARG A 74 -6.36 2.47 -3.30
CA ARG A 74 -7.51 2.96 -2.52
C ARG A 74 -7.51 2.43 -1.10
N GLU A 75 -7.06 1.18 -0.92
CA GLU A 75 -7.02 0.52 0.38
C GLU A 75 -5.86 1.02 1.24
N CYS A 76 -4.67 1.17 0.65
CA CYS A 76 -3.48 1.61 1.35
C CYS A 76 -2.77 2.74 0.58
N PRO A 77 -3.02 4.02 0.91
CA PRO A 77 -2.53 5.17 0.14
C PRO A 77 -1.00 5.33 0.07
N TYR A 78 -0.26 4.54 0.81
CA TYR A 78 1.21 4.54 0.76
C TYR A 78 1.78 3.75 -0.42
N PHE A 79 1.00 2.86 -1.01
CA PHE A 79 1.40 2.06 -2.16
C PHE A 79 0.99 2.74 -3.45
N LYS A 80 1.95 2.84 -4.37
CA LYS A 80 1.80 3.44 -5.69
C LYS A 80 2.22 2.48 -6.77
N VAL A 81 1.68 2.70 -7.97
CA VAL A 81 2.07 2.02 -9.21
C VAL A 81 2.15 3.04 -10.33
N ASP A 82 3.07 2.81 -11.27
CA ASP A 82 3.14 3.56 -12.51
C ASP A 82 2.53 2.71 -13.63
N VAL A 83 1.63 3.31 -14.41
CA VAL A 83 0.86 2.61 -15.43
C VAL A 83 1.00 3.31 -16.78
N GLU A 84 1.24 2.51 -17.81
CA GLU A 84 1.20 2.93 -19.20
C GLU A 84 -0.03 2.33 -19.90
N PHE A 85 -0.70 3.14 -20.70
CA PHE A 85 -1.90 2.74 -21.42
C PHE A 85 -1.74 2.81 -22.91
N GLN A 86 -2.48 1.96 -23.60
CA GLN A 86 -2.84 2.13 -24.99
C GLN A 86 -4.19 2.85 -25.05
N ALA A 87 -4.23 3.96 -25.78
CA ALA A 87 -5.44 4.74 -25.95
C ALA A 87 -6.52 3.95 -26.70
N ALA A 88 -7.73 3.92 -26.14
CA ALA A 88 -8.90 3.41 -26.85
C ALA A 88 -9.49 4.45 -27.79
N GLY A 89 -9.36 5.75 -27.44
CA GLY A 89 -9.86 6.86 -28.22
C GLY A 89 -8.88 7.35 -29.30
N ARG A 90 -9.38 8.14 -30.21
CA ARG A 90 -8.55 8.85 -31.18
C ARG A 90 -8.15 10.22 -30.65
N PRO A 91 -6.93 10.68 -30.92
CA PRO A 91 -6.55 12.04 -30.58
C PRO A 91 -7.54 13.03 -31.21
N SER A 92 -8.01 13.98 -30.43
CA SER A 92 -8.79 15.10 -30.92
C SER A 92 -7.90 16.31 -31.12
N ARG A 93 -8.23 17.11 -32.16
CA ARG A 93 -7.53 18.35 -32.45
C ARG A 93 -8.47 19.49 -32.11
N ASP A 94 -8.03 20.42 -31.28
CA ASP A 94 -8.79 21.62 -30.98
C ASP A 94 -8.70 22.66 -32.09
N SER A 95 -9.42 23.78 -31.96
CA SER A 95 -9.42 24.88 -32.91
C SER A 95 -8.04 25.51 -33.14
N ASP A 96 -7.14 25.40 -32.16
CA ASP A 96 -5.77 25.92 -32.24
C ASP A 96 -4.78 24.90 -32.84
N GLY A 97 -5.27 23.74 -33.25
CA GLY A 97 -4.47 22.67 -33.85
C GLY A 97 -3.71 21.83 -32.84
N ARG A 98 -3.96 21.99 -31.52
CA ARG A 98 -3.37 21.17 -30.49
C ARG A 98 -4.01 19.79 -30.49
N VAL A 99 -3.16 18.77 -30.43
CA VAL A 99 -3.61 17.39 -30.32
C VAL A 99 -3.77 17.07 -28.84
N THR A 100 -4.97 16.72 -28.44
CA THR A 100 -5.30 16.28 -27.09
C THR A 100 -5.77 14.84 -27.12
N LEU A 101 -5.24 14.04 -26.23
CA LEU A 101 -5.71 12.69 -25.97
C LEU A 101 -6.45 12.69 -24.62
N VAL A 102 -7.75 12.45 -24.68
CA VAL A 102 -8.59 12.39 -23.50
C VAL A 102 -8.48 10.99 -22.90
N GLU A 103 -8.31 10.92 -21.59
CA GLU A 103 -8.36 9.66 -20.86
C GLU A 103 -9.73 8.99 -21.06
N ASP A 104 -9.72 7.72 -21.41
CA ASP A 104 -10.92 6.93 -21.65
C ASP A 104 -10.94 5.71 -20.72
N SER A 105 -12.11 5.40 -20.19
CA SER A 105 -12.29 4.23 -19.32
C SER A 105 -11.94 2.90 -20.00
N ARG A 106 -11.96 2.87 -21.32
CA ARG A 106 -11.63 1.70 -22.16
C ARG A 106 -10.15 1.61 -22.52
N ASP A 107 -9.32 2.59 -22.16
CA ASP A 107 -7.87 2.51 -22.36
C ASP A 107 -7.34 1.22 -21.77
N ILE A 108 -6.44 0.56 -22.48
CA ILE A 108 -5.89 -0.73 -22.11
C ILE A 108 -4.55 -0.56 -21.42
N ILE A 109 -4.36 -1.22 -20.31
CA ILE A 109 -3.09 -1.25 -19.59
C ILE A 109 -2.07 -2.02 -20.43
N LEU A 110 -1.01 -1.34 -20.87
CA LEU A 110 0.13 -1.96 -21.53
C LEU A 110 1.15 -2.47 -20.52
N LYS A 111 1.39 -1.67 -19.49
CA LYS A 111 2.40 -1.96 -18.46
C LYS A 111 1.96 -1.39 -17.13
N ILE A 112 2.19 -2.15 -16.10
CA ILE A 112 1.98 -1.74 -14.71
C ILE A 112 3.22 -2.12 -13.90
N SER A 113 3.74 -1.18 -13.12
CA SER A 113 4.88 -1.44 -12.24
C SER A 113 4.48 -2.34 -11.07
N ARG A 114 5.49 -2.90 -10.39
CA ARG A 114 5.26 -3.47 -9.07
C ARG A 114 4.85 -2.36 -8.10
N PRO A 115 4.00 -2.66 -7.12
CA PRO A 115 3.71 -1.71 -6.05
C PRO A 115 4.99 -1.28 -5.34
N TYR A 116 5.10 0.01 -5.06
CA TYR A 116 6.21 0.59 -4.31
C TYR A 116 5.70 1.59 -3.30
N LEU A 117 6.47 1.81 -2.25
CA LEU A 117 6.18 2.79 -1.21
C LEU A 117 6.76 4.14 -1.61
N GLN A 118 5.92 5.15 -1.61
CA GLN A 118 6.36 6.53 -1.74
C GLN A 118 5.51 7.40 -0.83
N PHE A 119 6.16 8.03 0.11
CA PHE A 119 5.53 9.04 0.94
C PHE A 119 5.34 10.31 0.13
N SER A 120 4.18 10.93 0.26
CA SER A 120 3.99 12.27 -0.26
C SER A 120 4.87 13.20 0.56
N ILE A 121 5.82 13.85 -0.10
CA ILE A 121 6.53 14.97 0.50
C ILE A 121 5.51 16.12 0.48
N LEU A 122 5.00 16.46 1.64
CA LEU A 122 4.25 17.69 1.80
C LEU A 122 5.28 18.82 1.85
N ASP A 123 5.43 19.54 0.76
CA ASP A 123 6.16 20.80 0.73
C ASP A 123 5.35 21.90 1.45
#